data_54b4f2690ebfbebc3dd371bb3aca9fa7
#
_entry.id   54b4f2690ebfbebc3dd371bb3aca9fa7
#
_cell.length_a   1.000
_cell.length_b   1.000
_cell.length_c   1.000
_cell.angle_alpha   90.00
_cell.angle_beta   90.00
_cell.angle_gamma   90.00
#
_symmetry.space_group_name_H-M   'P 1'
#
loop_
_entity.id
_entity.type
_entity.pdbx_description
1 polymer ?
#
loop_
_entity_poly.entity_id
_entity_poly.type
_entity_poly.pdbx_seq_one_letter_code
_entity_poly.pdbx_strand_id
1 'polypeptide(L)'
;MGPSTGRTGIITAMSHHAGHERDHGVAVETGRPELARPPLYSVLLLNDDYTPMDFVVEVLVRFFGMDIERATQVMLHVHTRGRGVCGVFTRDVAESKVAQVNEYARLNQHPLLATAEKA
;
A
#
# COMPACT_ATOMS: atom_id res chain seq x y z
N MET A 1 11.04 -34.28 17.54
CA MET A 1 11.08 -34.11 17.26
C MET A 1 10.82 -33.94 16.74
N GLY A 2 10.44 -33.58 16.67
CA GLY A 2 10.14 -33.27 16.25
C GLY A 2 9.61 -32.90 15.79
N PRO A 3 9.39 -32.91 15.99
CA PRO A 3 8.85 -32.31 15.64
C PRO A 3 8.48 -31.68 15.46
N SER A 4 8.27 -31.44 15.77
CA SER A 4 8.06 -30.89 15.72
C SER A 4 7.78 -30.14 15.47
N THR A 5 7.46 -30.14 15.74
CA THR A 5 7.31 -29.63 15.56
C THR A 5 6.96 -28.87 15.18
N GLY A 6 6.50 -28.70 15.36
CA GLY A 6 6.36 -28.31 15.12
C GLY A 6 5.76 -27.60 14.66
N ARG A 7 5.43 -27.37 14.86
CA ARG A 7 5.16 -27.03 14.51
C ARG A 7 4.79 -26.35 14.26
N THR A 8 4.57 -26.33 14.63
CA THR A 8 4.52 -26.08 14.41
C THR A 8 4.28 -25.40 13.91
N GLY A 9 3.75 -25.22 14.23
CA GLY A 9 3.82 -24.99 13.92
C GLY A 9 3.36 -24.37 13.25
N ILE A 10 2.89 -24.14 13.23
CA ILE A 10 2.83 -24.07 12.74
C ILE A 10 2.63 -23.42 12.28
N ILE A 11 2.19 -23.24 12.47
CA ILE A 11 2.34 -23.11 12.12
C ILE A 11 2.42 -22.49 11.66
N THR A 12 2.11 -22.39 12.01
CA THR A 12 2.46 -22.25 11.70
C THR A 12 2.52 -21.67 11.06
N ALA A 13 2.06 -21.59 11.15
CA ALA A 13 2.31 -21.49 10.68
C ALA A 13 2.28 -20.93 10.09
N MET A 14 1.77 -20.77 10.29
CA MET A 14 2.05 -20.75 9.96
C MET A 14 2.18 -20.20 9.35
N SER A 15 1.64 -19.92 9.67
CA SER A 15 1.99 -19.98 9.34
C SER A 15 2.05 -19.45 8.73
N HIS A 16 1.25 -19.11 8.97
CA HIS A 16 1.47 -19.25 8.69
C HIS A 16 1.46 -18.88 8.06
N HIS A 17 0.60 -18.72 8.19
CA HIS A 17 0.72 -19.09 7.88
C HIS A 17 0.65 -18.98 7.37
N ALA A 18 -0.06 -19.10 7.53
CA ALA A 18 -0.07 -19.66 7.35
C ALA A 18 -0.31 -19.49 7.04
N GLY A 19 -1.17 -19.19 7.29
CA GLY A 19 -1.20 -19.67 7.32
C GLY A 19 -1.60 -19.31 7.07
N HIS A 20 -2.09 -19.11 7.07
CA HIS A 20 -2.25 -19.53 7.11
C HIS A 20 -2.61 -19.48 6.83
N GLU A 21 -3.13 -19.52 6.75
CA GLU A 21 -3.40 -20.10 6.80
C GLU A 21 -3.80 -20.09 6.64
N ARG A 22 -4.34 -20.13 6.64
CA ARG A 22 -4.62 -20.53 6.79
C ARG A 22 -5.04 -20.51 6.45
N ASP A 23 -5.56 -20.41 6.72
CA ASP A 23 -5.93 -20.84 6.75
C ASP A 23 -6.31 -20.88 6.52
N HIS A 24 -6.87 -20.92 6.56
CA HIS A 24 -7.27 -21.37 6.65
C HIS A 24 -7.91 -21.49 6.57
N GLY A 25 -8.46 -21.67 6.63
CA GLY A 25 -9.19 -22.07 6.81
C GLY A 25 -9.91 -22.00 6.81
N VAL A 26 -10.22 -22.07 7.08
CA VAL A 26 -10.98 -22.12 7.30
C VAL A 26 -11.65 -21.93 7.16
N ALA A 27 -11.99 -22.08 7.35
CA ALA A 27 -12.68 -21.96 7.47
C ALA A 27 -13.26 -21.62 7.47
N VAL A 28 -13.45 -21.70 7.68
CA VAL A 28 -13.99 -21.48 7.85
C VAL A 28 -14.59 -21.09 7.73
N GLU A 29 -14.87 -21.12 8.11
CA GLU A 29 -15.29 -20.74 8.24
C GLU A 29 -15.81 -20.27 7.83
N THR A 30 -16.05 -20.71 7.92
CA THR A 30 -16.66 -20.25 7.42
C THR A 30 -16.92 -19.20 6.95
N GLY A 31 -16.69 -18.94 6.27
CA GLY A 31 -16.76 -17.64 5.78
C GLY A 31 -17.92 -16.86 6.23
N ARG A 32 -17.78 -16.19 7.10
CA ARG A 32 -18.86 -15.41 7.63
C ARG A 32 -18.86 -14.08 6.95
N PRO A 33 -19.91 -13.77 6.18
CA PRO A 33 -19.94 -12.52 5.45
C PRO A 33 -19.82 -11.31 6.37
N GLU A 34 -20.36 -11.43 7.55
CA GLU A 34 -20.28 -10.32 8.50
C GLU A 34 -18.85 -10.05 8.95
N LEU A 35 -17.93 -10.96 8.64
CA LEU A 35 -16.53 -10.75 8.92
C LEU A 35 -15.77 -10.27 7.71
N ALA A 36 -16.48 -9.69 6.76
CA ALA A 36 -15.86 -9.15 5.57
C ALA A 36 -14.79 -8.15 5.95
N ARG A 37 -13.78 -8.07 5.11
CA ARG A 37 -12.67 -7.16 5.33
C ARG A 37 -13.14 -5.72 5.27
N PRO A 38 -12.48 -4.83 6.01
CA PRO A 38 -12.77 -3.40 5.86
C PRO A 38 -12.48 -2.97 4.42
N PRO A 39 -13.18 -1.96 3.94
CA PRO A 39 -12.91 -1.46 2.59
C PRO A 39 -11.49 -0.95 2.48
N LEU A 40 -10.92 -1.11 1.30
CA LEU A 40 -9.59 -0.62 1.01
C LEU A 40 -9.67 0.69 0.25
N TYR A 41 -8.60 1.47 0.33
CA TYR A 41 -8.51 2.78 -0.28
C TYR A 41 -7.25 2.85 -1.12
N SER A 42 -7.38 3.40 -2.31
CA SER A 42 -6.25 3.68 -3.19
C SER A 42 -5.70 5.05 -2.86
N VAL A 43 -4.39 5.14 -2.70
CA VAL A 43 -3.72 6.43 -2.59
C VAL A 43 -3.22 6.80 -3.98
N LEU A 44 -3.60 7.99 -4.43
CA LEU A 44 -3.27 8.48 -5.75
C LEU A 44 -2.41 9.73 -5.66
N LEU A 45 -1.50 9.88 -6.61
CA LEU A 45 -0.83 11.15 -6.85
C LEU A 45 -1.49 11.83 -8.04
N LEU A 46 -1.67 13.13 -7.93
CA LEU A 46 -2.25 13.95 -8.99
C LEU A 46 -1.14 14.72 -9.68
N ASN A 47 -1.20 14.76 -11.01
CA ASN A 47 -0.22 15.48 -11.79
C ASN A 47 -0.42 16.97 -11.64
N ASP A 48 0.68 17.72 -11.69
CA ASP A 48 0.67 19.17 -11.79
C ASP A 48 1.86 19.60 -12.65
N ASP A 49 1.88 20.87 -13.04
CA ASP A 49 2.87 21.38 -13.99
C ASP A 49 4.15 21.86 -13.33
N TYR A 50 4.22 21.87 -12.01
CA TYR A 50 5.31 22.54 -11.30
C TYR A 50 6.19 21.60 -10.50
N THR A 51 5.68 20.47 -10.04
CA THR A 51 6.47 19.53 -9.23
C THR A 51 7.47 18.81 -10.12
N PRO A 52 8.77 18.85 -9.77
CA PRO A 52 9.77 18.15 -10.57
C PRO A 52 9.54 16.64 -10.56
N MET A 53 9.84 16.01 -11.69
CA MET A 53 9.65 14.56 -11.81
C MET A 53 10.50 13.78 -10.82
N ASP A 54 11.73 14.25 -10.56
CA ASP A 54 12.60 13.56 -9.60
C ASP A 54 12.06 13.66 -8.18
N PHE A 55 11.34 14.72 -7.84
CA PHE A 55 10.68 14.81 -6.55
C PHE A 55 9.55 13.78 -6.44
N VAL A 56 8.79 13.58 -7.50
CA VAL A 56 7.72 12.57 -7.51
C VAL A 56 8.33 11.17 -7.31
N VAL A 57 9.43 10.88 -7.99
CA VAL A 57 10.14 9.60 -7.81
C VAL A 57 10.58 9.45 -6.35
N GLU A 58 11.17 10.51 -5.79
CA GLU A 58 11.62 10.49 -4.40
C GLU A 58 10.47 10.16 -3.44
N VAL A 59 9.31 10.78 -3.64
CA VAL A 59 8.13 10.55 -2.81
C VAL A 59 7.71 9.08 -2.89
N LEU A 60 7.70 8.51 -4.09
CA LEU A 60 7.29 7.14 -4.29
C LEU A 60 8.25 6.15 -3.63
N VAL A 61 9.54 6.43 -3.69
CA VAL A 61 10.54 5.60 -3.01
C VAL A 61 10.40 5.75 -1.49
N ARG A 62 10.30 6.98 -1.02
CA ARG A 62 10.36 7.30 0.40
C ARG A 62 9.12 6.85 1.17
N PHE A 63 7.94 7.09 0.62
CA PHE A 63 6.69 6.86 1.35
C PHE A 63 5.98 5.59 0.95
N PHE A 64 6.29 5.03 -0.22
CA PHE A 64 5.60 3.85 -0.72
C PHE A 64 6.54 2.66 -0.91
N GLY A 65 7.82 2.82 -0.58
CA GLY A 65 8.77 1.71 -0.58
C GLY A 65 9.07 1.15 -1.96
N MET A 66 8.84 1.92 -3.02
CA MET A 66 9.13 1.45 -4.36
C MET A 66 10.62 1.53 -4.65
N ASP A 67 11.12 0.63 -5.49
CA ASP A 67 12.47 0.81 -6.03
C ASP A 67 12.44 1.91 -7.09
N ILE A 68 13.61 2.37 -7.51
CA ILE A 68 13.72 3.50 -8.44
C ILE A 68 13.01 3.18 -9.77
N GLU A 69 13.14 1.96 -10.26
CA GLU A 69 12.56 1.58 -11.53
C GLU A 69 11.05 1.65 -11.48
N ARG A 70 10.44 1.07 -10.45
CA ARG A 70 9.01 1.11 -10.28
C ARG A 70 8.52 2.54 -10.06
N ALA A 71 9.23 3.30 -9.23
CA ALA A 71 8.87 4.68 -8.94
C ALA A 71 8.88 5.53 -10.21
N THR A 72 9.87 5.31 -11.07
CA THR A 72 9.95 6.02 -12.35
C THR A 72 8.77 5.68 -13.24
N GLN A 73 8.37 4.40 -13.30
CA GLN A 73 7.22 3.99 -14.09
C GLN A 73 5.93 4.63 -13.59
N VAL A 74 5.74 4.66 -12.26
CA VAL A 74 4.54 5.27 -11.69
C VAL A 74 4.55 6.77 -11.94
N MET A 75 5.70 7.42 -11.78
CA MET A 75 5.82 8.86 -12.05
C MET A 75 5.44 9.18 -13.49
N LEU A 76 5.92 8.39 -14.46
CA LEU A 76 5.56 8.61 -15.86
C LEU A 76 4.07 8.38 -16.10
N HIS A 77 3.48 7.41 -15.42
CA HIS A 77 2.04 7.18 -15.51
C HIS A 77 1.25 8.38 -15.00
N VAL A 78 1.65 8.92 -13.85
CA VAL A 78 1.01 10.12 -13.30
C VAL A 78 1.14 11.27 -14.29
N HIS A 79 2.33 11.45 -14.84
CA HIS A 79 2.60 12.55 -15.77
C HIS A 79 1.76 12.44 -17.04
N THR A 80 1.62 11.25 -17.59
CA THR A 80 0.93 11.06 -18.88
C THR A 80 -0.57 10.89 -18.74
N ARG A 81 -1.05 10.34 -17.63
CA ARG A 81 -2.47 10.06 -17.43
C ARG A 81 -3.16 11.05 -16.50
N GLY A 82 -2.40 11.94 -15.86
CA GLY A 82 -2.95 12.93 -14.96
C GLY A 82 -3.03 12.48 -13.51
N ARG A 83 -3.00 11.18 -13.26
CA ARG A 83 -3.04 10.62 -11.91
C ARG A 83 -2.56 9.18 -11.94
N GLY A 84 -2.14 8.67 -10.80
CA GLY A 84 -1.71 7.28 -10.71
C GLY A 84 -1.82 6.75 -9.30
N VAL A 85 -2.09 5.46 -9.21
CA VAL A 85 -2.22 4.76 -7.93
C VAL A 85 -0.84 4.42 -7.41
N CYS A 86 -0.59 4.78 -6.15
CA CYS A 86 0.68 4.49 -5.47
C CYS A 86 0.60 3.26 -4.60
N GLY A 87 -0.60 2.90 -4.16
CA GLY A 87 -0.80 1.73 -3.33
C GLY A 87 -2.23 1.67 -2.84
N VAL A 88 -2.59 0.52 -2.28
CA VAL A 88 -3.94 0.27 -1.76
C VAL A 88 -3.78 -0.15 -0.31
N PHE A 89 -4.52 0.49 0.58
CA PHE A 89 -4.33 0.36 2.03
C PHE A 89 -5.67 0.38 2.73
N THR A 90 -5.67 0.04 4.02
CA THR A 90 -6.82 0.33 4.86
C THR A 90 -6.97 1.85 4.95
N ARG A 91 -8.16 2.28 5.37
CA ARG A 91 -8.47 3.71 5.42
C ARG A 91 -7.46 4.50 6.23
N ASP A 92 -7.15 4.01 7.44
CA ASP A 92 -6.25 4.75 8.32
C ASP A 92 -4.85 4.90 7.73
N VAL A 93 -4.34 3.83 7.13
CA VAL A 93 -3.02 3.88 6.51
C VAL A 93 -3.04 4.78 5.28
N ALA A 94 -4.10 4.70 4.48
CA ALA A 94 -4.23 5.56 3.30
C ALA A 94 -4.22 7.04 3.70
N GLU A 95 -5.00 7.39 4.72
CA GLU A 95 -5.07 8.77 5.20
C GLU A 95 -3.71 9.25 5.73
N SER A 96 -3.00 8.37 6.42
CA SER A 96 -1.65 8.71 6.91
C SER A 96 -0.68 8.94 5.76
N LYS A 97 -0.75 8.09 4.74
CA LYS A 97 0.12 8.26 3.57
C LYS A 97 -0.17 9.58 2.85
N VAL A 98 -1.44 9.89 2.67
CA VAL A 98 -1.85 11.16 2.04
C VAL A 98 -1.30 12.35 2.83
N ALA A 99 -1.47 12.32 4.15
CA ALA A 99 -1.01 13.41 5.00
C ALA A 99 0.51 13.56 4.92
N GLN A 100 1.25 12.45 4.96
CA GLN A 100 2.71 12.47 4.90
C GLN A 100 3.20 13.05 3.58
N VAL A 101 2.64 12.61 2.47
CA VAL A 101 3.06 13.08 1.15
C VAL A 101 2.75 14.57 0.99
N ASN A 102 1.54 14.98 1.35
CA ASN A 102 1.14 16.38 1.19
C ASN A 102 1.98 17.32 2.05
N GLU A 103 2.30 16.89 3.28
CA GLU A 103 3.13 17.71 4.16
C GLU A 103 4.56 17.79 3.62
N TYR A 104 5.12 16.67 3.16
CA TYR A 104 6.46 16.66 2.62
C TYR A 104 6.57 17.54 1.38
N ALA A 105 5.57 17.48 0.49
CA ALA A 105 5.54 18.33 -0.69
C ALA A 105 5.45 19.80 -0.30
N ARG A 106 4.59 20.11 0.68
CA ARG A 106 4.43 21.49 1.15
C ARG A 106 5.74 22.03 1.72
N LEU A 107 6.43 21.22 2.52
CA LEU A 107 7.70 21.64 3.13
C LEU A 107 8.77 21.87 2.08
N ASN A 108 8.70 21.19 0.95
CA ASN A 108 9.63 21.37 -0.15
C ASN A 108 9.10 22.34 -1.20
N GLN A 109 7.98 23.01 -0.91
CA GLN A 109 7.40 24.06 -1.76
C GLN A 109 6.98 23.53 -3.13
N HIS A 110 6.44 22.31 -3.16
CA HIS A 110 5.88 21.73 -4.37
C HIS A 110 4.37 21.55 -4.22
N PRO A 111 3.60 21.83 -5.29
CA PRO A 111 2.14 21.69 -5.23
C PRO A 111 1.64 20.26 -5.39
N LEU A 112 2.52 19.28 -5.39
CA LEU A 112 2.13 17.87 -5.51
C LEU A 112 1.08 17.51 -4.47
N LEU A 113 0.02 16.84 -4.90
CA LEU A 113 -1.05 16.40 -4.01
C LEU A 113 -1.26 14.90 -4.13
N ALA A 114 -1.47 14.29 -2.98
CA ALA A 114 -1.97 12.93 -2.88
C ALA A 114 -3.40 12.98 -2.40
N THR A 115 -4.19 11.98 -2.79
CA THR A 115 -5.56 11.84 -2.32
C THR A 115 -5.85 10.35 -2.16
N ALA A 116 -6.94 10.02 -1.47
CA ALA A 116 -7.36 8.64 -1.29
C ALA A 116 -8.79 8.49 -1.80
N GLU A 117 -9.05 7.37 -2.47
CA GLU A 117 -10.38 7.00 -2.93
C GLU A 117 -10.65 5.58 -2.54
N LYS A 118 -11.91 5.26 -2.32
CA LYS A 118 -12.31 3.90 -2.05
C LYS A 118 -11.95 3.03 -3.26
N ALA A 119 -11.23 1.97 -2.98
CA ALA A 119 -10.75 1.09 -4.05
C ALA A 119 -11.87 0.24 -4.64
#